data_2e07fcc1e2637744665084bd0fe92cb7
#
_entry.id   2e07fcc1e2637744665084bd0fe92cb7
#
_cell.length_a   1.000
_cell.length_b   1.000
_cell.length_c   1.000
_cell.angle_alpha   90.00
_cell.angle_beta   90.00
_cell.angle_gamma   90.00
#
_symmetry.space_group_name_H-M   'P 1'
#
loop_
_entity.id
_entity.type
_entity.pdbx_description
1 polymer ?
#
loop_
_entity_poly.entity_id
_entity_poly.type
_entity_poly.pdbx_seq_one_letter_code
_entity_poly.pdbx_strand_id
1 'polypeptide(L)'
;MLKRREQAICKCCGQRLLIRHGVQLPPLLADLLDMIERCPGGISCATLAGIFYPDKSDFDGRQCVHVNVHHLNVKLAETDLQVRAPGYKRDSAYRIIKRRNP
;
A
#
# COMPACT_ATOMS: atom_id res chain seq x y z
N MET A 1 -4.56 -20.58 -22.39
CA MET A 1 -4.58 -20.05 -22.09
C MET A 1 -4.74 -19.35 -21.38
N LEU A 2 -4.41 -19.04 -21.06
CA LEU A 2 -4.44 -18.44 -20.35
C LEU A 2 -4.85 -17.54 -20.12
N LYS A 3 -5.12 -17.29 -19.88
CA LYS A 3 -5.57 -16.57 -19.67
C LYS A 3 -5.71 -15.71 -19.17
N ARG A 4 -5.68 -15.09 -19.23
CA ARG A 4 -5.77 -14.20 -18.71
C ARG A 4 -6.39 -13.98 -17.61
N ARG A 5 -6.68 -14.46 -16.87
CA ARG A 5 -7.25 -14.49 -15.71
C ARG A 5 -6.71 -13.61 -14.77
N GLU A 6 -5.62 -13.38 -14.85
CA GLU A 6 -4.96 -12.43 -14.05
C GLU A 6 -5.40 -11.03 -14.38
N GLN A 7 -6.41 -10.94 -15.21
CA GLN A 7 -6.97 -9.66 -15.60
C GLN A 7 -8.19 -9.28 -14.78
N ALA A 8 -8.24 -9.67 -13.52
CA ALA A 8 -9.33 -9.28 -12.68
C ALA A 8 -9.49 -7.75 -12.66
N ILE A 9 -10.70 -7.28 -12.71
CA ILE A 9 -10.99 -5.86 -12.79
C ILE A 9 -11.81 -5.47 -11.58
N CYS A 10 -11.43 -4.37 -10.96
CA CYS A 10 -12.15 -3.83 -9.82
C CYS A 10 -13.53 -3.38 -10.26
N LYS A 11 -14.57 -3.88 -9.62
CA LYS A 11 -15.94 -3.54 -10.01
C LYS A 11 -16.30 -2.11 -9.66
N CYS A 12 -15.60 -1.51 -8.72
CA CYS A 12 -15.90 -0.15 -8.30
C CYS A 12 -15.35 0.89 -9.22
N CYS A 13 -14.13 0.71 -9.72
CA CYS A 13 -13.45 1.74 -10.50
C CYS A 13 -13.05 1.28 -11.89
N GLY A 14 -13.27 0.01 -12.21
CA GLY A 14 -12.92 -0.52 -13.52
C GLY A 14 -11.45 -0.70 -13.78
N GLN A 15 -10.60 -0.46 -12.79
CA GLN A 15 -9.17 -0.61 -12.96
C GLN A 15 -8.78 -2.08 -12.85
N ARG A 16 -7.72 -2.42 -13.57
CA ARG A 16 -7.18 -3.76 -13.52
C ARG A 16 -6.56 -4.01 -12.15
N LEU A 17 -6.85 -5.16 -11.56
CA LEU A 17 -6.26 -5.53 -10.29
C LEU A 17 -4.95 -6.26 -10.53
N LEU A 18 -3.97 -5.94 -9.71
CA LEU A 18 -2.65 -6.56 -9.77
C LEU A 18 -2.52 -7.54 -8.62
N ILE A 19 -1.71 -8.58 -8.82
CA ILE A 19 -1.51 -9.59 -7.79
C ILE A 19 -0.20 -9.32 -7.07
N ARG A 20 -0.26 -9.21 -5.73
CA ARG A 20 0.92 -9.10 -4.88
C ARG A 20 0.73 -10.00 -3.68
N HIS A 21 1.66 -10.91 -3.46
CA HIS A 21 1.59 -11.85 -2.34
C HIS A 21 0.28 -12.63 -2.32
N GLY A 22 -0.24 -12.94 -3.51
CA GLY A 22 -1.48 -13.68 -3.63
C GLY A 22 -2.74 -12.86 -3.44
N VAL A 23 -2.61 -11.54 -3.27
CA VAL A 23 -3.74 -10.65 -3.03
C VAL A 23 -3.94 -9.75 -4.24
N GLN A 24 -5.19 -9.55 -4.63
CA GLN A 24 -5.52 -8.66 -5.73
C GLN A 24 -5.61 -7.23 -5.22
N LEU A 25 -4.83 -6.34 -5.83
CA LEU A 25 -4.74 -4.95 -5.40
C LEU A 25 -4.99 -4.02 -6.59
N PRO A 26 -5.71 -2.92 -6.37
CA PRO A 26 -5.75 -1.85 -7.38
C PRO A 26 -4.34 -1.32 -7.63
N PRO A 27 -4.09 -0.73 -8.80
CA PRO A 27 -2.74 -0.29 -9.14
C PRO A 27 -2.09 0.62 -8.10
N LEU A 28 -2.85 1.55 -7.55
CA LEU A 28 -2.29 2.47 -6.55
C LEU A 28 -1.80 1.72 -5.31
N LEU A 29 -2.59 0.77 -4.81
CA LEU A 29 -2.19 0.01 -3.64
C LEU A 29 -1.03 -0.92 -3.95
N ALA A 30 -0.99 -1.49 -5.15
CA ALA A 30 0.14 -2.33 -5.57
C ALA A 30 1.41 -1.51 -5.64
N ASP A 31 1.34 -0.31 -6.22
CA ASP A 31 2.51 0.57 -6.30
C ASP A 31 2.97 1.03 -4.92
N LEU A 32 2.01 1.31 -4.04
CA LEU A 32 2.32 1.71 -2.67
C LEU A 32 3.06 0.58 -1.94
N LEU A 33 2.56 -0.62 -2.06
CA LEU A 33 3.20 -1.79 -1.44
C LEU A 33 4.60 -2.00 -2.01
N ASP A 34 4.73 -1.92 -3.33
CA ASP A 34 6.04 -2.11 -3.97
C ASP A 34 7.05 -1.08 -3.48
N MET A 35 6.62 0.17 -3.34
CA MET A 35 7.51 1.23 -2.88
C MET A 35 7.96 0.99 -1.44
N ILE A 36 7.02 0.59 -0.58
CA ILE A 36 7.37 0.32 0.81
C ILE A 36 8.32 -0.88 0.90
N GLU A 37 8.10 -1.90 0.08
CA GLU A 37 8.98 -3.07 0.06
C GLU A 37 10.39 -2.74 -0.38
N ARG A 38 10.57 -1.74 -1.24
CA ARG A 38 11.90 -1.32 -1.67
C ARG A 38 12.68 -0.62 -0.59
N CYS A 39 12.01 -0.23 0.48
CA CYS A 39 12.64 0.52 1.56
C CYS A 39 12.53 -0.25 2.86
N PRO A 40 13.31 -1.33 3.03
CA PRO A 40 13.20 -2.16 4.22
C PRO A 40 13.50 -1.40 5.52
N GLY A 41 14.23 -0.31 5.43
CA GLY A 41 14.48 0.54 6.59
C GLY A 41 13.35 1.48 6.90
N GLY A 42 12.34 1.53 6.03
CA GLY A 42 11.19 2.40 6.19
C GLY A 42 11.18 3.56 5.23
N ILE A 43 9.97 4.04 4.90
CA ILE A 43 9.80 5.21 4.06
C ILE A 43 8.76 6.11 4.73
N SER A 44 9.05 7.39 4.82
CA SER A 44 8.18 8.30 5.56
C SER A 44 6.89 8.59 4.81
N CYS A 45 5.86 8.94 5.59
CA CYS A 45 4.58 9.35 5.02
C CYS A 45 4.76 10.54 4.09
N ALA A 46 5.60 11.50 4.48
CA ALA A 46 5.85 12.68 3.65
C ALA A 46 6.46 12.30 2.30
N THR A 47 7.40 11.35 2.31
CA THR A 47 8.02 10.90 1.08
C THR A 47 7.00 10.22 0.18
N LEU A 48 6.17 9.35 0.75
CA LEU A 48 5.12 8.68 -0.02
C LEU A 48 4.13 9.70 -0.59
N ALA A 49 3.75 10.69 0.20
CA ALA A 49 2.84 11.72 -0.28
C ALA A 49 3.45 12.49 -1.45
N GLY A 50 4.74 12.78 -1.39
CA GLY A 50 5.40 13.47 -2.50
C GLY A 50 5.47 12.64 -3.76
N ILE A 51 5.59 11.33 -3.63
CA ILE A 51 5.64 10.44 -4.78
C ILE A 51 4.27 10.22 -5.40
N PHE A 52 3.27 9.94 -4.58
CA PHE A 52 1.95 9.55 -5.08
C PHE A 52 0.97 10.70 -5.23
N TYR A 53 1.18 11.79 -4.50
CA TYR A 53 0.26 12.92 -4.51
C TYR A 53 1.03 14.23 -4.60
N PRO A 54 1.86 14.40 -5.66
CA PRO A 54 2.72 15.60 -5.74
C PRO A 54 1.93 16.89 -5.89
N ASP A 55 0.69 16.82 -6.38
CA ASP A 55 -0.13 18.02 -6.60
C ASP A 55 -0.96 18.42 -5.39
N LYS A 56 -0.92 17.62 -4.32
CA LYS A 56 -1.69 17.93 -3.13
C LYS A 56 -0.83 18.63 -2.10
N SER A 57 -1.48 19.37 -1.21
CA SER A 57 -0.76 19.94 -0.08
C SER A 57 -0.16 18.82 0.75
N ASP A 58 0.83 19.17 1.57
CA ASP A 58 1.47 18.19 2.43
C ASP A 58 0.45 17.49 3.33
N PHE A 59 -0.45 18.28 3.93
CA PHE A 59 -1.46 17.71 4.80
C PHE A 59 -2.39 16.74 4.06
N ASP A 60 -2.91 17.18 2.92
CA ASP A 60 -3.84 16.36 2.15
C ASP A 60 -3.16 15.11 1.60
N GLY A 61 -1.94 15.25 1.13
CA GLY A 61 -1.19 14.10 0.62
C GLY A 61 -0.96 13.06 1.70
N ARG A 62 -0.59 13.49 2.91
CA ARG A 62 -0.39 12.57 4.01
C ARG A 62 -1.67 11.85 4.41
N GLN A 63 -2.79 12.58 4.39
CA GLN A 63 -4.08 11.95 4.68
C GLN A 63 -4.40 10.87 3.67
N CYS A 64 -4.15 11.15 2.39
CA CYS A 64 -4.37 10.15 1.35
C CYS A 64 -3.50 8.92 1.57
N VAL A 65 -2.23 9.12 1.96
CA VAL A 65 -1.34 8.00 2.23
C VAL A 65 -1.87 7.16 3.39
N HIS A 66 -2.29 7.82 4.47
CA HIS A 66 -2.83 7.09 5.62
C HIS A 66 -4.05 6.24 5.25
N VAL A 67 -4.96 6.81 4.49
CA VAL A 67 -6.16 6.09 4.05
C VAL A 67 -5.77 4.89 3.20
N ASN A 68 -4.85 5.10 2.27
CA ASN A 68 -4.44 4.01 1.38
C ASN A 68 -3.65 2.93 2.10
N VAL A 69 -2.83 3.30 3.08
CA VAL A 69 -2.15 2.30 3.90
C VAL A 69 -3.17 1.47 4.67
N HIS A 70 -4.22 2.11 5.18
CA HIS A 70 -5.27 1.38 5.85
C HIS A 70 -5.95 0.38 4.91
N HIS A 71 -6.31 0.84 3.71
CA HIS A 71 -6.92 -0.04 2.70
C HIS A 71 -5.99 -1.19 2.34
N LEU A 72 -4.70 -0.88 2.20
CA LEU A 72 -3.71 -1.90 1.88
C LEU A 72 -3.67 -2.96 2.98
N ASN A 73 -3.66 -2.53 4.24
CA ASN A 73 -3.63 -3.47 5.36
C ASN A 73 -4.90 -4.33 5.43
N VAL A 74 -6.04 -3.77 5.06
CA VAL A 74 -7.28 -4.55 4.99
C VAL A 74 -7.12 -5.67 3.96
N LYS A 75 -6.53 -5.36 2.80
CA LYS A 75 -6.28 -6.36 1.78
C LYS A 75 -5.25 -7.39 2.23
N LEU A 76 -4.20 -6.94 2.91
CA LEU A 76 -3.13 -7.82 3.37
C LEU A 76 -3.54 -8.66 4.58
N ALA A 77 -4.73 -8.43 5.13
CA ALA A 77 -5.19 -9.19 6.29
C ALA A 77 -5.24 -10.69 6.02
N GLU A 78 -5.33 -11.06 4.75
CA GLU A 78 -5.35 -12.48 4.36
C GLU A 78 -3.94 -13.09 4.32
N THR A 79 -2.93 -12.27 4.49
CA THR A 79 -1.55 -12.71 4.46
C THR A 79 -0.93 -12.52 5.84
N ASP A 80 0.34 -12.89 5.97
CA ASP A 80 1.07 -12.64 7.20
C ASP A 80 1.82 -11.30 7.16
N LEU A 81 1.53 -10.47 6.16
CA LEU A 81 2.21 -9.18 6.01
C LEU A 81 1.33 -8.04 6.51
N GLN A 82 2.00 -6.99 6.94
CA GLN A 82 1.34 -5.78 7.41
C GLN A 82 2.26 -4.60 7.19
N VAL A 83 1.69 -3.48 6.76
CA VAL A 83 2.43 -2.22 6.71
C VAL A 83 2.28 -1.55 8.05
N ARG A 84 3.39 -1.16 8.65
CA ARG A 84 3.35 -0.58 9.98
C ARG A 84 4.28 0.62 10.09
N ALA A 85 3.81 1.62 10.80
CA ALA A 85 4.63 2.77 11.17
C ALA A 85 4.75 2.78 12.67
N PRO A 86 5.95 2.55 13.20
CA PRO A 86 6.12 2.55 14.65
C PRO A 86 6.04 3.96 15.21
N GLY A 87 5.31 4.12 16.29
CA GLY A 87 5.25 5.40 17.00
C GLY A 87 4.25 6.36 16.45
N TYR A 88 4.17 7.51 17.10
CA TYR A 88 3.21 8.55 16.77
C TYR A 88 3.85 9.78 16.16
N LYS A 89 5.12 9.70 15.85
CA LYS A 89 5.84 10.86 15.36
C LYS A 89 5.44 11.14 13.92
N ARG A 90 5.50 12.41 13.55
CA ARG A 90 5.19 12.83 12.20
C ARG A 90 5.99 12.09 11.16
N ASP A 91 7.23 11.79 11.50
CA ASP A 91 8.15 11.21 10.55
C ASP A 91 8.26 9.71 10.70
N SER A 92 7.24 9.08 11.27
CA SER A 92 7.21 7.63 11.35
C SER A 92 7.31 7.04 9.95
N ALA A 93 8.17 6.05 9.82
CA ALA A 93 8.39 5.42 8.53
C ALA A 93 7.57 4.15 8.42
N TYR A 94 6.89 4.00 7.29
CA TYR A 94 6.16 2.77 7.01
C TYR A 94 7.12 1.71 6.54
N ARG A 95 6.89 0.49 6.98
CA ARG A 95 7.64 -0.66 6.49
C ARG A 95 6.80 -1.90 6.58
N ILE A 96 7.20 -2.90 5.83
CA ILE A 96 6.52 -4.18 5.81
C ILE A 96 7.04 -5.03 6.95
N ILE A 97 6.14 -5.58 7.74
CA ILE A 97 6.50 -6.53 8.77
C ILE A 97 5.68 -7.79 8.60
N LYS A 98 6.18 -8.88 9.15
CA LYS A 98 5.40 -10.10 9.19
C LYS A 98 4.67 -10.16 10.52
N ARG A 99 3.37 -10.42 10.45
CA ARG A 99 2.60 -10.60 11.66
C ARG A 99 2.89 -11.97 12.23
N ARG A 100 3.04 -12.01 13.53
CA ARG A 100 3.19 -13.29 14.14
C ARG A 100 1.85 -13.92 14.30
N ASN A 101 1.79 -15.19 13.97
CA ASN A 101 0.59 -15.94 14.26
C ASN A 101 0.74 -16.54 15.63
N PRO A 102 -0.26 -16.37 16.48
CA PRO A 102 -0.22 -17.00 17.79
C PRO A 102 -0.30 -18.50 17.69
#